data_bd6aa8fc1e1b05e46f04f758165607d6
#
_entry.id   bd6aa8fc1e1b05e46f04f758165607d6
#
_cell.length_a   1.000
_cell.length_b   1.000
_cell.length_c   1.000
_cell.angle_alpha   90.00
_cell.angle_beta   90.00
_cell.angle_gamma   90.00
#
_symmetry.space_group_name_H-M   'P 1'
#
loop_
_entity.id
_entity.type
_entity.pdbx_description
1 polymer ?
#
loop_
_entity_poly.entity_id
_entity_poly.type
_entity_poly.pdbx_seq_one_letter_code
_entity_poly.pdbx_strand_id
1 'polypeptide(L)'
;MKTNQIKLFAIIFFAMPLLLLTIFKVTPVKVASYNADDPAAAYKAKCAACHTPTASKFYDPAKKDEEHVQVILKGKKGEKPPYMPGYESKGMTEDEAKGLAVYMRSLRPPAN
;
A
#
# COMPACT_ATOMS: atom_id res chain seq x y z
N MET A 1 40.72 -41.84 20.77
CA MET A 1 39.72 -41.73 19.70
C MET A 1 38.38 -41.12 20.15
N LYS A 2 37.89 -41.39 21.33
CA LYS A 2 36.57 -40.83 21.78
C LYS A 2 36.54 -39.30 22.01
N THR A 3 37.64 -38.69 22.43
CA THR A 3 37.71 -37.24 22.70
C THR A 3 37.66 -36.35 21.48
N ASN A 4 38.13 -36.83 20.33
CA ASN A 4 38.09 -36.06 19.09
C ASN A 4 36.68 -36.05 18.44
N GLN A 5 35.94 -37.11 18.63
CA GLN A 5 34.53 -37.20 18.15
C GLN A 5 33.65 -36.20 18.90
N ILE A 6 33.79 -36.08 20.21
CA ILE A 6 33.02 -35.17 21.06
C ILE A 6 33.31 -33.70 20.69
N LYS A 7 34.58 -33.37 20.42
CA LYS A 7 34.98 -32.01 19.98
C LYS A 7 34.39 -31.67 18.61
N LEU A 8 34.33 -32.64 17.70
CA LEU A 8 33.79 -32.47 16.38
C LEU A 8 32.27 -32.24 16.44
N PHE A 9 31.55 -33.00 17.27
CA PHE A 9 30.12 -32.82 17.49
C PHE A 9 29.81 -31.47 18.16
N ALA A 10 30.60 -30.99 19.08
CA ALA A 10 30.43 -29.70 19.73
C ALA A 10 30.60 -28.55 18.72
N ILE A 11 31.57 -28.63 17.82
CA ILE A 11 31.81 -27.61 16.78
C ILE A 11 30.64 -27.58 15.80
N ILE A 12 30.13 -28.73 15.38
CA ILE A 12 28.98 -28.81 14.45
C ILE A 12 27.73 -28.27 15.14
N PHE A 13 27.49 -28.58 16.41
CA PHE A 13 26.29 -28.17 17.13
C PHE A 13 26.24 -26.65 17.43
N PHE A 14 27.42 -26.02 17.64
CA PHE A 14 27.49 -24.57 17.86
C PHE A 14 27.68 -23.76 16.59
N ALA A 15 28.38 -24.28 15.58
CA ALA A 15 28.63 -23.56 14.33
C ALA A 15 27.39 -23.54 13.38
N MET A 16 26.60 -24.61 13.40
CA MET A 16 25.45 -24.74 12.52
C MET A 16 24.33 -23.71 12.78
N PRO A 17 23.91 -23.43 14.03
CA PRO A 17 22.91 -22.41 14.28
C PRO A 17 23.42 -20.99 13.99
N LEU A 18 24.71 -20.74 14.16
CA LEU A 18 25.30 -19.44 13.81
C LEU A 18 25.30 -19.20 12.29
N LEU A 19 25.56 -20.24 11.51
CA LEU A 19 25.52 -20.19 10.05
C LEU A 19 24.08 -19.99 9.54
N LEU A 20 23.10 -20.63 10.16
CA LEU A 20 21.69 -20.47 9.80
C LEU A 20 21.19 -19.05 10.09
N LEU A 21 21.65 -18.40 11.15
CA LEU A 21 21.31 -17.01 11.47
C LEU A 21 21.87 -16.01 10.43
N THR A 22 22.96 -16.34 9.75
CA THR A 22 23.54 -15.46 8.72
C THR A 22 22.85 -15.61 7.36
N ILE A 23 22.20 -16.75 7.10
CA ILE A 23 21.47 -16.99 5.84
C ILE A 23 20.08 -16.35 5.87
N PHE A 24 19.45 -16.26 7.04
CA PHE A 24 18.26 -15.46 7.24
C PHE A 24 18.63 -13.98 7.44
N LYS A 25 19.24 -13.37 6.44
CA LYS A 25 19.02 -11.94 6.26
C LYS A 25 17.53 -11.82 5.93
N VAL A 26 16.73 -11.60 6.97
CA VAL A 26 15.40 -11.04 6.81
C VAL A 26 15.65 -9.71 6.13
N THR A 27 15.67 -9.72 4.80
CA THR A 27 15.47 -8.49 4.06
C THR A 27 14.16 -7.96 4.61
N PRO A 28 14.15 -6.78 5.24
CA PRO A 28 12.88 -6.17 5.57
C PRO A 28 12.14 -6.13 4.24
N VAL A 29 11.08 -6.90 4.13
CA VAL A 29 10.08 -6.65 3.09
C VAL A 29 9.82 -5.18 3.28
N LYS A 30 10.30 -4.35 2.35
CA LYS A 30 9.80 -3.00 2.22
C LYS A 30 8.30 -3.24 2.00
N VAL A 31 7.55 -3.28 3.09
CA VAL A 31 6.16 -2.90 3.06
C VAL A 31 6.22 -1.61 2.28
N ALA A 32 5.72 -1.63 1.06
CA ALA A 32 5.78 -0.49 0.18
C ALA A 32 5.33 0.67 1.04
N SER A 33 6.32 1.42 1.51
CA SER A 33 6.08 2.64 2.26
C SER A 33 5.28 3.41 1.26
N TYR A 34 4.00 3.54 1.54
CA TYR A 34 3.09 4.29 0.72
C TYR A 34 3.69 5.68 0.71
N ASN A 35 4.50 5.93 -0.33
CA ASN A 35 5.06 7.23 -0.52
C ASN A 35 3.85 8.14 -0.78
N ALA A 36 3.55 9.00 0.18
CA ALA A 36 2.64 10.13 0.00
C ALA A 36 2.99 10.96 -1.26
N ASP A 37 4.19 10.72 -1.77
CA ASP A 37 4.80 11.40 -2.91
C ASP A 37 4.44 10.81 -4.28
N ASP A 38 3.75 9.66 -4.38
CA ASP A 38 3.32 9.10 -5.67
C ASP A 38 1.81 8.76 -5.69
N PRO A 39 0.97 9.74 -5.99
CA PRO A 39 -0.47 9.55 -6.09
C PRO A 39 -0.88 8.58 -7.22
N ALA A 40 -0.05 8.43 -8.26
CA ALA A 40 -0.34 7.50 -9.36
C ALA A 40 -0.21 6.04 -8.92
N ALA A 41 0.86 5.70 -8.19
CA ALA A 41 1.02 4.38 -7.61
C ALA A 41 -0.07 4.09 -6.56
N ALA A 42 -0.41 5.08 -5.74
CA ALA A 42 -1.49 5.01 -4.78
C ALA A 42 -2.85 4.71 -5.43
N TYR A 43 -3.17 5.43 -6.48
CA TYR A 43 -4.38 5.24 -7.25
C TYR A 43 -4.47 3.85 -7.85
N LYS A 44 -3.40 3.41 -8.51
CA LYS A 44 -3.33 2.08 -9.14
C LYS A 44 -3.56 0.96 -8.13
N ALA A 45 -2.99 1.06 -6.96
CA ALA A 45 -3.07 0.02 -5.94
C ALA A 45 -4.42 -0.03 -5.20
N LYS A 46 -5.06 1.11 -4.97
CA LYS A 46 -6.24 1.21 -4.08
C LYS A 46 -7.53 1.59 -4.78
N CYS A 47 -7.48 2.29 -5.88
CA CYS A 47 -8.65 2.95 -6.48
C CYS A 47 -9.01 2.37 -7.85
N ALA A 48 -8.02 2.02 -8.67
CA ALA A 48 -8.22 1.62 -10.06
C ALA A 48 -9.09 0.38 -10.25
N ALA A 49 -9.13 -0.52 -9.28
CA ALA A 49 -9.96 -1.72 -9.34
C ALA A 49 -11.47 -1.40 -9.47
N CYS A 50 -11.93 -0.33 -8.81
CA CYS A 50 -13.32 0.13 -8.88
C CYS A 50 -13.50 1.31 -9.84
N HIS A 51 -12.56 2.27 -9.84
CA HIS A 51 -12.65 3.48 -10.64
C HIS A 51 -12.10 3.35 -12.05
N THR A 52 -11.50 2.21 -12.41
CA THR A 52 -10.74 1.96 -13.64
C THR A 52 -9.40 2.73 -13.71
N PRO A 53 -8.45 2.34 -14.55
CA PRO A 53 -7.16 3.04 -14.68
C PRO A 53 -7.28 4.52 -15.09
N THR A 54 -8.41 4.91 -15.68
CA THR A 54 -8.69 6.27 -16.19
C THR A 54 -9.75 7.02 -15.39
N ALA A 55 -10.09 6.56 -14.18
CA ALA A 55 -11.13 7.13 -13.33
C ALA A 55 -12.49 7.32 -14.07
N SER A 56 -12.82 6.41 -14.98
CA SER A 56 -14.03 6.52 -15.82
C SER A 56 -15.32 6.12 -15.13
N LYS A 57 -15.23 5.42 -13.99
CA LYS A 57 -16.38 4.97 -13.20
C LYS A 57 -16.42 5.67 -11.85
N PHE A 58 -17.61 6.04 -11.42
CA PHE A 58 -17.89 6.58 -10.08
C PHE A 58 -17.15 7.86 -9.72
N TYR A 59 -16.53 8.53 -10.67
CA TYR A 59 -15.86 9.80 -10.51
C TYR A 59 -16.63 10.90 -11.26
N ASP A 60 -16.92 11.98 -10.56
CA ASP A 60 -17.61 13.13 -11.11
C ASP A 60 -16.64 14.33 -11.19
N PRO A 61 -16.19 14.70 -12.41
CA PRO A 61 -15.23 15.80 -12.59
C PRO A 61 -15.82 17.19 -12.28
N ALA A 62 -17.14 17.31 -12.17
CA ALA A 62 -17.80 18.57 -11.82
C ALA A 62 -17.70 18.90 -10.31
N LYS A 63 -17.41 17.90 -9.48
CA LYS A 63 -17.24 18.10 -8.05
C LYS A 63 -15.91 18.74 -7.73
N LYS A 64 -15.87 19.49 -6.62
CA LYS A 64 -14.64 20.10 -6.11
C LYS A 64 -13.70 19.06 -5.53
N ASP A 65 -12.39 19.35 -5.53
CA ASP A 65 -11.38 18.45 -4.99
C ASP A 65 -11.60 18.17 -3.50
N GLU A 66 -12.07 19.15 -2.74
CA GLU A 66 -12.38 19.00 -1.32
C GLU A 66 -13.48 17.96 -1.08
N GLU A 67 -14.49 17.89 -1.94
CA GLU A 67 -15.54 16.86 -1.85
C GLU A 67 -14.97 15.48 -2.14
N HIS A 68 -14.08 15.37 -3.12
CA HIS A 68 -13.39 14.11 -3.42
C HIS A 68 -12.50 13.66 -2.26
N VAL A 69 -11.76 14.59 -1.64
CA VAL A 69 -10.93 14.33 -0.46
C VAL A 69 -11.77 13.76 0.68
N GLN A 70 -12.92 14.37 0.98
CA GLN A 70 -13.81 13.87 2.03
C GLN A 70 -14.36 12.46 1.72
N VAL A 71 -14.71 12.21 0.47
CA VAL A 71 -15.17 10.87 0.04
C VAL A 71 -14.05 9.84 0.13
N ILE A 72 -12.83 10.18 -0.20
CA ILE A 72 -11.66 9.30 -0.08
C ILE A 72 -11.41 8.96 1.39
N LEU A 73 -11.44 9.94 2.27
CA LEU A 73 -11.16 9.75 3.70
C LEU A 73 -12.29 9.02 4.43
N LYS A 74 -13.53 9.44 4.23
CA LYS A 74 -14.70 8.93 4.97
C LYS A 74 -15.41 7.78 4.27
N GLY A 75 -15.20 7.59 2.99
CA GLY A 75 -15.95 6.65 2.18
C GLY A 75 -17.29 7.21 1.73
N LYS A 76 -17.98 6.45 0.90
CA LYS A 76 -19.33 6.77 0.42
C LYS A 76 -20.16 5.50 0.31
N LYS A 77 -21.31 5.52 0.96
CA LYS A 77 -22.36 4.52 0.75
C LYS A 77 -23.31 4.99 -0.32
N GLY A 78 -23.51 4.18 -1.35
CA GLY A 78 -24.57 4.35 -2.32
C GLY A 78 -25.81 3.52 -1.92
N GLU A 79 -26.81 3.48 -2.79
CA GLU A 79 -28.00 2.65 -2.59
C GLU A 79 -27.70 1.15 -2.71
N LYS A 80 -26.71 0.80 -3.51
CA LYS A 80 -26.30 -0.59 -3.79
C LYS A 80 -24.78 -0.72 -3.72
N PRO A 81 -24.26 -1.91 -3.28
CA PRO A 81 -22.84 -2.19 -3.36
C PRO A 81 -22.33 -2.25 -4.83
N PRO A 82 -21.02 -2.06 -5.06
CA PRO A 82 -19.97 -1.88 -4.07
C PRO A 82 -19.95 -0.47 -3.46
N TYR A 83 -19.68 -0.40 -2.15
CA TYR A 83 -19.53 0.88 -1.44
C TYR A 83 -18.07 1.33 -1.48
N MET A 84 -17.83 2.62 -1.59
CA MET A 84 -16.48 3.16 -1.48
C MET A 84 -16.05 3.17 0.00
N PRO A 85 -14.99 2.44 0.37
CA PRO A 85 -14.50 2.42 1.74
C PRO A 85 -13.83 3.75 2.09
N GLY A 86 -13.86 4.13 3.38
CA GLY A 86 -13.05 5.23 3.88
C GLY A 86 -11.61 4.78 4.14
N TYR A 87 -10.66 5.60 3.76
CA TYR A 87 -9.24 5.29 3.90
C TYR A 87 -8.57 5.96 5.09
N GLU A 88 -9.22 6.91 5.74
CA GLU A 88 -8.70 7.55 6.95
C GLU A 88 -8.42 6.52 8.06
N SER A 89 -9.35 5.60 8.30
CA SER A 89 -9.18 4.52 9.26
C SER A 89 -8.07 3.52 8.90
N LYS A 90 -7.61 3.55 7.66
CA LYS A 90 -6.50 2.74 7.13
C LYS A 90 -5.17 3.49 7.10
N GLY A 91 -5.11 4.67 7.72
CA GLY A 91 -3.91 5.47 7.88
C GLY A 91 -3.61 6.43 6.73
N MET A 92 -4.55 6.66 5.82
CA MET A 92 -4.39 7.67 4.77
C MET A 92 -4.52 9.08 5.36
N THR A 93 -3.56 9.93 5.07
CA THR A 93 -3.57 11.34 5.49
C THR A 93 -4.41 12.19 4.54
N GLU A 94 -4.78 13.39 4.99
CA GLU A 94 -5.49 14.35 4.16
C GLU A 94 -4.66 14.78 2.93
N ASP A 95 -3.35 14.93 3.10
CA ASP A 95 -2.45 15.32 1.99
C ASP A 95 -2.34 14.22 0.93
N GLU A 96 -2.31 12.95 1.34
CA GLU A 96 -2.39 11.83 0.40
C GLU A 96 -3.73 11.80 -0.33
N ALA A 97 -4.83 12.06 0.35
CA ALA A 97 -6.16 12.14 -0.26
C ALA A 97 -6.27 13.32 -1.24
N LYS A 98 -5.66 14.46 -0.92
CA LYS A 98 -5.55 15.60 -1.86
C LYS A 98 -4.75 15.24 -3.11
N GLY A 99 -3.61 14.58 -2.95
CA GLY A 99 -2.81 14.08 -4.06
C GLY A 99 -3.60 13.16 -4.98
N LEU A 100 -4.38 12.25 -4.41
CA LEU A 100 -5.25 11.34 -5.15
C LEU A 100 -6.38 12.09 -5.89
N ALA A 101 -7.03 13.06 -5.26
CA ALA A 101 -8.09 13.86 -5.88
C ALA A 101 -7.56 14.62 -7.10
N VAL A 102 -6.40 15.28 -6.96
CA VAL A 102 -5.71 15.98 -8.06
C VAL A 102 -5.32 15.02 -9.18
N TYR A 103 -4.79 13.84 -8.84
CA TYR A 103 -4.43 12.83 -9.82
C TYR A 103 -5.65 12.33 -10.61
N MET A 104 -6.75 12.00 -9.93
CA MET A 104 -7.99 11.57 -10.57
C MET A 104 -8.55 12.66 -11.52
N ARG A 105 -8.45 13.94 -11.12
CA ARG A 105 -8.83 15.08 -11.97
C ARG A 105 -7.95 15.15 -13.21
N SER A 106 -6.66 14.88 -13.12
CA SER A 106 -5.77 14.85 -14.27
C SER A 106 -6.11 13.74 -15.27
N LEU A 107 -6.68 12.62 -14.78
CA LEU A 107 -7.17 11.54 -15.64
C LEU A 107 -8.50 11.88 -16.32
N ARG A 108 -9.31 12.72 -15.70
CA ARG A 108 -10.65 13.11 -16.16
C ARG A 108 -10.85 14.62 -16.01
N PRO A 109 -10.20 15.44 -16.84
CA PRO A 109 -10.43 16.89 -16.82
C PRO A 109 -11.91 17.19 -17.10
N PRO A 110 -12.47 18.25 -16.49
CA PRO A 110 -13.83 18.68 -16.79
C PRO A 110 -13.95 18.97 -18.27
N ALA A 111 -15.09 18.63 -18.85
CA ALA A 111 -15.40 18.99 -20.24
C ALA A 111 -15.49 20.52 -20.34
N ASN A 112 -14.70 21.10 -21.25
CA ASN A 112 -14.77 22.52 -21.57
C ASN A 112 -16.10 22.85 -22.28
#